data_52570fe77a83c9519bece827efbaf59b
#
_entry.id   52570fe77a83c9519bece827efbaf59b
#
_cell.length_a   1.000
_cell.length_b   1.000
_cell.length_c   1.000
_cell.angle_alpha   90.00
_cell.angle_beta   90.00
_cell.angle_gamma   90.00
#
_symmetry.space_group_name_H-M   'P 1'
#
loop_
_entity.id
_entity.type
_entity.pdbx_description
1 polymer ?
#
loop_
_entity_poly.entity_id
_entity_poly.type
_entity_poly.pdbx_seq_one_letter_code
_entity_poly.pdbx_strand_id
1 'polypeptide(L)'
;MFTIGQKVVDQNGKVFVMESISDKDFGSGRSQYLSLRPCFESDSRYRSYVPSDNASELIRNIRTREEARGLRKSYPEVETMCFQSPRERKMYFEKVIHSKSPLELIRARKSLLLYREERKALKKSFSDFDRTVLDHILNLLSDEMAAALNLDQNKAKNYLKECRNRE
;
A
#
# COMPACT_ATOMS: atom_id res chain seq x y z
N MET A 1 -15.60 -14.23 -5.45
CA MET A 1 -16.02 -13.69 -6.77
C MET A 1 -15.96 -12.16 -6.65
N PHE A 2 -15.36 -11.49 -7.63
CA PHE A 2 -15.28 -10.02 -7.66
C PHE A 2 -16.50 -9.44 -8.38
N THR A 3 -16.97 -8.25 -7.99
CA THR A 3 -18.17 -7.60 -8.55
C THR A 3 -17.87 -6.20 -9.09
N ILE A 4 -18.62 -5.73 -10.06
CA ILE A 4 -18.48 -4.39 -10.64
C ILE A 4 -18.75 -3.34 -9.54
N GLY A 5 -17.92 -2.29 -9.50
CA GLY A 5 -17.94 -1.26 -8.46
C GLY A 5 -17.14 -1.61 -7.20
N GLN A 6 -16.69 -2.86 -7.06
CA GLN A 6 -15.89 -3.28 -5.92
C GLN A 6 -14.48 -2.66 -5.96
N LYS A 7 -13.99 -2.22 -4.79
CA LYS A 7 -12.62 -1.77 -4.63
C LYS A 7 -11.71 -2.95 -4.33
N VAL A 8 -10.58 -3.00 -5.03
CA VAL A 8 -9.57 -4.07 -4.92
C VAL A 8 -8.17 -3.48 -4.83
N VAL A 9 -7.23 -4.27 -4.34
CA VAL A 9 -5.80 -3.92 -4.27
C VAL A 9 -5.03 -4.92 -5.13
N ASP A 10 -4.14 -4.42 -5.97
CA ASP A 10 -3.25 -5.26 -6.78
C ASP A 10 -2.03 -5.77 -5.97
N GLN A 11 -1.17 -6.52 -6.63
CA GLN A 11 0.06 -7.06 -6.03
C GLN A 11 1.05 -5.97 -5.58
N ASN A 12 0.97 -4.76 -6.18
CA ASN A 12 1.83 -3.62 -5.85
C ASN A 12 1.22 -2.74 -4.75
N GLY A 13 0.05 -3.10 -4.20
CA GLY A 13 -0.66 -2.35 -3.17
C GLY A 13 -1.46 -1.15 -3.71
N LYS A 14 -1.59 -1.01 -5.03
CA LYS A 14 -2.37 0.07 -5.65
C LYS A 14 -3.86 -0.26 -5.61
N VAL A 15 -4.69 0.74 -5.27
CA VAL A 15 -6.14 0.57 -5.14
C VAL A 15 -6.85 0.88 -6.45
N PHE A 16 -7.73 -0.03 -6.85
CA PHE A 16 -8.54 0.06 -8.06
C PHE A 16 -10.03 -0.12 -7.76
N VAL A 17 -10.86 0.33 -8.69
CA VAL A 17 -12.29 0.03 -8.77
C VAL A 17 -12.52 -0.88 -9.96
N MET A 18 -13.25 -1.96 -9.78
CA MET A 18 -13.62 -2.85 -10.86
C MET A 18 -14.72 -2.20 -11.72
N GLU A 19 -14.43 -1.97 -13.01
CA GLU A 19 -15.35 -1.30 -13.94
C GLU A 19 -16.20 -2.26 -14.74
N SER A 20 -15.57 -3.32 -15.26
CA SER A 20 -16.26 -4.28 -16.14
C SER A 20 -15.57 -5.63 -16.16
N ILE A 21 -16.33 -6.62 -16.63
CA ILE A 21 -15.83 -7.95 -16.99
C ILE A 21 -16.14 -8.13 -18.47
N SER A 22 -15.13 -8.43 -19.28
CA SER A 22 -15.32 -8.58 -20.73
C SER A 22 -14.28 -9.52 -21.35
N ASP A 23 -14.67 -10.15 -22.45
CA ASP A 23 -13.76 -10.93 -23.25
C ASP A 23 -12.79 -10.01 -24.01
N LYS A 24 -11.53 -10.32 -23.92
CA LYS A 24 -10.42 -9.60 -24.60
C LYS A 24 -9.50 -10.61 -25.27
N ASP A 25 -8.89 -10.18 -26.36
CA ASP A 25 -7.79 -10.91 -27.01
C ASP A 25 -6.55 -10.00 -27.00
N PHE A 26 -5.54 -10.40 -26.27
CA PHE A 26 -4.24 -9.73 -26.21
C PHE A 26 -3.16 -10.52 -26.98
N GLY A 27 -3.57 -11.35 -27.95
CA GLY A 27 -2.66 -12.12 -28.81
C GLY A 27 -2.42 -13.56 -28.35
N SER A 28 -3.01 -13.98 -27.22
CA SER A 28 -2.96 -15.35 -26.69
C SER A 28 -4.29 -16.11 -26.79
N GLY A 29 -5.24 -15.54 -27.57
CA GLY A 29 -6.61 -16.04 -27.66
C GLY A 29 -7.59 -15.26 -26.79
N ARG A 30 -8.87 -15.51 -27.02
CA ARG A 30 -9.96 -14.83 -26.34
C ARG A 30 -10.14 -15.36 -24.93
N SER A 31 -9.98 -14.50 -23.93
CA SER A 31 -10.17 -14.83 -22.51
C SER A 31 -10.94 -13.71 -21.79
N GLN A 32 -11.56 -14.06 -20.66
CA GLN A 32 -12.29 -13.11 -19.86
C GLN A 32 -11.33 -12.33 -18.95
N TYR A 33 -11.48 -10.99 -18.96
CA TYR A 33 -10.67 -10.07 -18.17
C TYR A 33 -11.54 -9.15 -17.30
N LEU A 34 -11.04 -8.85 -16.09
CA LEU A 34 -11.51 -7.81 -15.23
C LEU A 34 -10.83 -6.49 -15.63
N SER A 35 -11.60 -5.45 -15.95
CA SER A 35 -11.08 -4.10 -16.20
C SER A 35 -11.10 -3.30 -14.92
N LEU A 36 -9.92 -2.81 -14.51
CA LEU A 36 -9.70 -2.10 -13.26
C LEU A 36 -9.29 -0.65 -13.53
N ARG A 37 -9.99 0.31 -12.93
CA ARG A 37 -9.65 1.73 -12.96
C ARG A 37 -8.98 2.14 -11.65
N PRO A 38 -7.91 2.97 -11.67
CA PRO A 38 -7.33 3.54 -10.45
C PRO A 38 -8.39 4.25 -9.60
N CYS A 39 -8.40 3.98 -8.29
CA CYS A 39 -9.46 4.46 -7.39
C CYS A 39 -9.46 5.99 -7.23
N PHE A 40 -8.26 6.61 -7.23
CA PHE A 40 -8.08 8.04 -6.92
C PHE A 40 -7.73 8.89 -8.14
N GLU A 41 -7.66 8.28 -9.32
CA GLU A 41 -7.37 8.95 -10.58
C GLU A 41 -8.59 8.79 -11.50
N SER A 42 -9.71 9.43 -11.15
CA SER A 42 -10.99 9.28 -11.85
C SER A 42 -10.90 9.61 -13.35
N ASP A 43 -10.07 10.59 -13.72
CA ASP A 43 -9.88 11.04 -15.09
C ASP A 43 -8.77 10.28 -15.83
N SER A 44 -8.11 9.32 -15.17
CA SER A 44 -7.09 8.51 -15.81
C SER A 44 -7.69 7.63 -16.91
N ARG A 45 -7.07 7.68 -18.09
CA ARG A 45 -7.36 6.74 -19.19
C ARG A 45 -6.72 5.38 -18.97
N TYR A 46 -5.85 5.26 -17.98
CA TYR A 46 -5.19 4.01 -17.64
C TYR A 46 -6.18 2.99 -17.12
N ARG A 47 -6.08 1.77 -17.65
CA ARG A 47 -6.81 0.60 -17.18
C ARG A 47 -5.83 -0.56 -16.99
N SER A 48 -6.00 -1.26 -15.89
CA SER A 48 -5.34 -2.54 -15.66
C SER A 48 -6.29 -3.67 -16.04
N TYR A 49 -5.81 -4.67 -16.74
CA TYR A 49 -6.58 -5.84 -17.12
C TYR A 49 -6.03 -7.07 -16.39
N VAL A 50 -6.90 -7.76 -15.69
CA VAL A 50 -6.57 -8.95 -14.89
C VAL A 50 -7.34 -10.13 -15.44
N PRO A 51 -6.68 -11.24 -15.84
CA PRO A 51 -7.37 -12.46 -16.28
C PRO A 51 -8.30 -12.96 -15.17
N SER A 52 -9.54 -13.33 -15.52
CA SER A 52 -10.53 -13.80 -14.55
C SER A 52 -10.10 -15.08 -13.85
N ASP A 53 -9.40 -15.98 -14.56
CA ASP A 53 -9.05 -17.32 -14.07
C ASP A 53 -8.10 -17.31 -12.88
N ASN A 54 -7.20 -16.33 -12.82
CA ASN A 54 -6.22 -16.18 -11.73
C ASN A 54 -6.34 -14.82 -11.01
N ALA A 55 -7.50 -14.17 -11.09
CA ALA A 55 -7.72 -12.87 -10.49
C ALA A 55 -7.47 -12.87 -8.97
N SER A 56 -7.84 -13.93 -8.26
CA SER A 56 -7.62 -14.06 -6.79
C SER A 56 -6.14 -14.10 -6.39
N GLU A 57 -5.25 -14.45 -7.30
CA GLU A 57 -3.80 -14.41 -7.06
C GLU A 57 -3.23 -13.00 -7.26
N LEU A 58 -3.80 -12.24 -8.22
CA LEU A 58 -3.29 -10.95 -8.67
C LEU A 58 -3.90 -9.77 -7.91
N ILE A 59 -5.15 -9.90 -7.46
CA ILE A 59 -5.85 -8.86 -6.72
C ILE A 59 -6.53 -9.44 -5.47
N ARG A 60 -6.76 -8.57 -4.49
CA ARG A 60 -7.54 -8.89 -3.28
C ARG A 60 -8.54 -7.77 -2.99
N ASN A 61 -9.53 -8.07 -2.17
CA ASN A 61 -10.41 -7.04 -1.62
C ASN A 61 -9.63 -6.03 -0.78
N ILE A 62 -10.09 -4.78 -0.77
CA ILE A 62 -9.61 -3.82 0.24
C ILE A 62 -10.05 -4.31 1.63
N ARG A 63 -9.36 -3.82 2.65
CA ARG A 63 -9.77 -4.05 4.04
C ARG A 63 -11.13 -3.44 4.33
N THR A 64 -11.83 -4.08 5.26
CA THR A 64 -13.05 -3.52 5.83
C THR A 64 -12.75 -2.24 6.60
N ARG A 65 -13.78 -1.44 6.85
CA ARG A 65 -13.66 -0.23 7.67
C ARG A 65 -13.18 -0.53 9.09
N GLU A 66 -13.57 -1.66 9.64
CA GLU A 66 -13.18 -2.10 10.98
C GLU A 66 -11.71 -2.51 11.04
N GLU A 67 -11.24 -3.29 10.06
CA GLU A 67 -9.84 -3.65 9.93
C GLU A 67 -8.94 -2.41 9.75
N ALA A 68 -9.36 -1.46 8.90
CA ALA A 68 -8.63 -0.21 8.70
C ALA A 68 -8.53 0.64 9.99
N ARG A 69 -9.60 0.68 10.79
CA ARG A 69 -9.57 1.34 12.12
C ARG A 69 -8.72 0.58 13.13
N GLY A 70 -8.75 -0.76 13.06
CA GLY A 70 -7.93 -1.65 13.88
C GLY A 70 -6.43 -1.41 13.69
N LEU A 71 -5.98 -1.19 12.44
CA LEU A 71 -4.58 -0.86 12.14
C LEU A 71 -4.09 0.40 12.86
N ARG A 72 -4.94 1.41 13.00
CA ARG A 72 -4.58 2.61 13.76
C ARG A 72 -4.40 2.30 15.24
N LYS A 73 -5.26 1.47 15.81
CA LYS A 73 -5.18 1.10 17.24
C LYS A 73 -3.93 0.28 17.53
N SER A 74 -3.56 -0.64 16.63
CA SER A 74 -2.36 -1.47 16.78
C SER A 74 -1.05 -0.74 16.45
N TYR A 75 -1.11 0.44 15.83
CA TYR A 75 0.08 1.18 15.40
C TYR A 75 1.12 1.40 16.53
N PRO A 76 0.77 1.85 17.76
CA PRO A 76 1.73 2.01 18.85
C PRO A 76 2.41 0.71 19.26
N GLU A 77 1.68 -0.41 19.23
CA GLU A 77 2.14 -1.73 19.68
C GLU A 77 3.08 -2.43 18.71
N VAL A 78 3.13 -1.96 17.44
CA VAL A 78 4.01 -2.56 16.43
C VAL A 78 5.47 -2.23 16.75
N GLU A 79 6.26 -3.25 17.02
CA GLU A 79 7.69 -3.15 17.29
C GLU A 79 8.48 -2.61 16.09
N THR A 80 9.53 -1.88 16.37
CA THR A 80 10.49 -1.39 15.37
C THR A 80 11.64 -2.37 15.19
N MET A 81 12.32 -2.26 14.03
CA MET A 81 13.54 -3.01 13.74
C MET A 81 14.74 -2.07 13.67
N CYS A 82 15.88 -2.53 14.16
CA CYS A 82 17.17 -1.91 13.95
C CYS A 82 17.93 -2.67 12.86
N PHE A 83 18.62 -1.94 11.99
CA PHE A 83 19.40 -2.50 10.88
C PHE A 83 20.89 -2.33 11.13
N GLN A 84 21.64 -3.41 10.99
CA GLN A 84 23.10 -3.43 11.21
C GLN A 84 23.86 -2.84 10.02
N SER A 85 23.27 -2.89 8.83
CA SER A 85 23.90 -2.37 7.62
C SER A 85 22.88 -1.76 6.63
N PRO A 86 23.35 -0.85 5.75
CA PRO A 86 22.50 -0.32 4.66
C PRO A 86 21.99 -1.41 3.72
N ARG A 87 22.77 -2.46 3.49
CA ARG A 87 22.39 -3.60 2.64
C ARG A 87 21.23 -4.39 3.24
N GLU A 88 21.32 -4.73 4.51
CA GLU A 88 20.25 -5.42 5.24
C GLU A 88 18.95 -4.63 5.19
N ARG A 89 19.04 -3.33 5.45
CA ARG A 89 17.89 -2.42 5.40
C ARG A 89 17.24 -2.39 4.02
N LYS A 90 18.04 -2.27 2.96
CA LYS A 90 17.53 -2.27 1.58
C LYS A 90 16.79 -3.58 1.27
N MET A 91 17.39 -4.72 1.56
CA MET A 91 16.78 -6.03 1.32
C MET A 91 15.46 -6.21 2.09
N TYR A 92 15.43 -5.75 3.34
CA TYR A 92 14.19 -5.79 4.14
C TYR A 92 13.07 -4.97 3.50
N PHE A 93 13.35 -3.74 3.09
CA PHE A 93 12.31 -2.88 2.51
C PHE A 93 11.83 -3.37 1.15
N GLU A 94 12.71 -3.88 0.30
CA GLU A 94 12.32 -4.51 -0.96
C GLU A 94 11.33 -5.67 -0.71
N LYS A 95 11.60 -6.50 0.29
CA LYS A 95 10.69 -7.59 0.69
C LYS A 95 9.37 -7.06 1.24
N VAL A 96 9.40 -6.06 2.10
CA VAL A 96 8.20 -5.54 2.78
C VAL A 96 7.26 -4.81 1.83
N ILE A 97 7.76 -4.07 0.85
CA ILE A 97 6.93 -3.40 -0.16
C ILE A 97 6.06 -4.41 -0.92
N HIS A 98 6.61 -5.59 -1.20
CA HIS A 98 5.88 -6.68 -1.85
C HIS A 98 5.09 -7.56 -0.88
N SER A 99 5.26 -7.36 0.44
CA SER A 99 4.43 -8.05 1.42
C SER A 99 3.02 -7.49 1.39
N LYS A 100 2.01 -8.36 1.40
CA LYS A 100 0.61 -7.95 1.47
C LYS A 100 0.18 -7.61 2.92
N SER A 101 1.15 -7.53 3.85
CA SER A 101 0.90 -7.32 5.28
C SER A 101 1.00 -5.84 5.67
N PRO A 102 -0.10 -5.20 6.12
CA PRO A 102 -0.05 -3.81 6.58
C PRO A 102 0.74 -3.65 7.89
N LEU A 103 0.78 -4.68 8.73
CA LEU A 103 1.57 -4.64 9.95
C LEU A 103 3.07 -4.58 9.64
N GLU A 104 3.53 -5.32 8.62
CA GLU A 104 4.91 -5.21 8.13
C GLU A 104 5.20 -3.84 7.52
N LEU A 105 4.26 -3.25 6.77
CA LEU A 105 4.39 -1.89 6.26
C LEU A 105 4.44 -0.85 7.40
N ILE A 106 3.63 -1.01 8.45
CA ILE A 106 3.67 -0.16 9.64
C ILE A 106 5.01 -0.31 10.37
N ARG A 107 5.48 -1.54 10.59
CA ARG A 107 6.78 -1.84 11.19
C ARG A 107 7.91 -1.16 10.42
N ALA A 108 7.95 -1.34 9.10
CA ALA A 108 8.94 -0.73 8.23
C ALA A 108 8.91 0.80 8.31
N ARG A 109 7.73 1.41 8.30
CA ARG A 109 7.56 2.85 8.42
C ARG A 109 8.05 3.37 9.78
N LYS A 110 7.66 2.74 10.88
CA LYS A 110 8.14 3.10 12.24
C LYS A 110 9.66 3.01 12.33
N SER A 111 10.24 1.91 11.83
CA SER A 111 11.69 1.68 11.84
C SER A 111 12.46 2.75 11.04
N LEU A 112 11.93 3.15 9.86
CA LEU A 112 12.52 4.23 9.06
C LEU A 112 12.41 5.60 9.71
N LEU A 113 11.28 5.88 10.38
CA LEU A 113 11.10 7.14 11.09
C LEU A 113 12.08 7.24 12.28
N LEU A 114 12.24 6.16 13.05
CA LEU A 114 13.22 6.09 14.13
C LEU A 114 14.65 6.29 13.59
N TYR A 115 15.03 5.54 12.56
CA TYR A 115 16.32 5.69 11.90
C TYR A 115 16.59 7.11 11.39
N ARG A 116 15.56 7.79 10.86
CA ARG A 116 15.66 9.19 10.43
C ARG A 116 15.99 10.12 11.60
N GLU A 117 15.35 9.95 12.74
CA GLU A 117 15.62 10.78 13.94
C GLU A 117 17.03 10.51 14.49
N GLU A 118 17.48 9.25 14.52
CA GLU A 118 18.87 8.90 14.88
C GLU A 118 19.89 9.56 13.95
N ARG A 119 19.66 9.51 12.63
CA ARG A 119 20.53 10.19 11.65
C ARG A 119 20.59 11.69 11.90
N LYS A 120 19.44 12.31 12.18
CA LYS A 120 19.33 13.73 12.49
C LYS A 120 20.10 14.09 13.77
N ALA A 121 19.98 13.31 14.83
CA ALA A 121 20.70 13.49 16.09
C ALA A 121 22.23 13.42 15.89
N LEU A 122 22.68 12.52 14.99
CA LEU A 122 24.09 12.37 14.62
C LEU A 122 24.58 13.37 13.56
N LYS A 123 23.73 14.35 13.15
CA LYS A 123 24.01 15.32 12.06
C LYS A 123 24.39 14.62 10.74
N LYS A 124 23.83 13.45 10.47
CA LYS A 124 24.06 12.66 9.25
C LYS A 124 22.85 12.76 8.33
N SER A 125 23.06 12.70 7.01
CA SER A 125 21.98 12.73 6.02
C SER A 125 21.12 11.47 6.06
N PHE A 126 19.84 11.62 5.78
CA PHE A 126 18.91 10.53 5.49
C PHE A 126 18.93 10.28 3.97
N SER A 127 19.14 9.03 3.55
CA SER A 127 19.36 8.73 2.13
C SER A 127 18.11 8.96 1.28
N ASP A 128 18.30 9.26 0.00
CA ASP A 128 17.17 9.42 -0.94
C ASP A 128 16.40 8.10 -1.14
N PHE A 129 17.11 6.98 -1.11
CA PHE A 129 16.47 5.66 -1.11
C PHE A 129 15.52 5.49 0.08
N ASP A 130 15.99 5.75 1.30
CA ASP A 130 15.17 5.61 2.52
C ASP A 130 13.98 6.59 2.51
N ARG A 131 14.16 7.79 1.95
CA ARG A 131 13.07 8.78 1.78
C ARG A 131 12.02 8.28 0.80
N THR A 132 12.42 7.78 -0.35
CA THR A 132 11.53 7.22 -1.37
C THR A 132 10.74 6.03 -0.82
N VAL A 133 11.40 5.14 -0.09
CA VAL A 133 10.74 3.99 0.57
C VAL A 133 9.72 4.46 1.60
N LEU A 134 10.08 5.44 2.44
CA LEU A 134 9.18 5.97 3.47
C LEU A 134 7.91 6.58 2.87
N ASP A 135 8.05 7.36 1.78
CA ASP A 135 6.93 7.97 1.07
C ASP A 135 6.09 6.92 0.35
N HIS A 136 6.72 5.91 -0.24
CA HIS A 136 6.02 4.81 -0.90
C HIS A 136 5.16 4.00 0.09
N ILE A 137 5.73 3.61 1.23
CA ILE A 137 4.98 2.91 2.29
C ILE A 137 3.82 3.77 2.81
N LEU A 138 4.02 5.07 3.00
CA LEU A 138 2.95 5.98 3.41
C LEU A 138 1.82 6.00 2.39
N ASN A 139 2.13 6.05 1.10
CA ASN A 139 1.12 6.03 0.03
C ASN A 139 0.35 4.70 0.02
N LEU A 140 1.04 3.55 0.08
CA LEU A 140 0.40 2.24 0.12
C LEU A 140 -0.60 2.11 1.27
N LEU A 141 -0.19 2.51 2.48
CA LEU A 141 -1.06 2.46 3.67
C LEU A 141 -2.21 3.46 3.59
N SER A 142 -1.94 4.69 3.13
CA SER A 142 -2.96 5.74 3.08
C SER A 142 -3.99 5.51 1.99
N ASP A 143 -3.62 4.99 0.83
CA ASP A 143 -4.53 4.78 -0.28
C ASP A 143 -5.55 3.68 0.05
N GLU A 144 -5.11 2.56 0.61
CA GLU A 144 -6.05 1.53 1.04
C GLU A 144 -6.95 2.02 2.20
N MET A 145 -6.39 2.78 3.14
CA MET A 145 -7.14 3.37 4.26
C MET A 145 -8.16 4.41 3.76
N ALA A 146 -7.78 5.27 2.82
CA ALA A 146 -8.68 6.23 2.19
C ALA A 146 -9.85 5.52 1.52
N ALA A 147 -9.56 4.45 0.77
CA ALA A 147 -10.58 3.64 0.09
C ALA A 147 -11.52 2.93 1.07
N ALA A 148 -10.99 2.36 2.16
CA ALA A 148 -11.75 1.62 3.16
C ALA A 148 -12.64 2.52 4.03
N LEU A 149 -12.12 3.72 4.39
CA LEU A 149 -12.82 4.67 5.27
C LEU A 149 -13.63 5.73 4.51
N ASN A 150 -13.59 5.73 3.17
CA ASN A 150 -14.14 6.79 2.30
C ASN A 150 -13.59 8.17 2.67
N LEU A 151 -12.30 8.27 2.85
CA LEU A 151 -11.58 9.52 3.13
C LEU A 151 -10.88 10.02 1.87
N ASP A 152 -10.59 11.32 1.85
CA ASP A 152 -9.61 11.90 0.95
C ASP A 152 -8.19 11.37 1.27
N GLN A 153 -7.34 11.20 0.24
CA GLN A 153 -5.98 10.68 0.40
C GLN A 153 -5.12 11.51 1.38
N ASN A 154 -5.26 12.85 1.37
CA ASN A 154 -4.52 13.71 2.30
C ASN A 154 -5.01 13.54 3.73
N LYS A 155 -6.32 13.39 3.94
CA LYS A 155 -6.89 13.07 5.25
C LYS A 155 -6.41 11.73 5.77
N ALA A 156 -6.35 10.70 4.91
CA ALA A 156 -5.82 9.39 5.27
C ALA A 156 -4.32 9.44 5.62
N LYS A 157 -3.52 10.20 4.86
CA LYS A 157 -2.10 10.44 5.18
C LYS A 157 -1.92 11.13 6.54
N ASN A 158 -2.72 12.15 6.83
CA ASN A 158 -2.66 12.85 8.11
C ASN A 158 -3.11 11.93 9.26
N TYR A 159 -4.16 11.14 9.04
CA TYR A 159 -4.63 10.14 9.99
C TYR A 159 -3.54 9.15 10.41
N LEU A 160 -2.69 8.71 9.45
CA LEU A 160 -1.52 7.85 9.73
C LEU A 160 -0.36 8.59 10.38
N LYS A 161 -0.16 9.88 10.08
CA LYS A 161 0.89 10.71 10.71
C LYS A 161 0.58 10.99 12.16
N GLU A 162 -0.69 11.23 12.50
CA GLU A 162 -1.14 11.47 13.88
C GLU A 162 -0.97 10.26 14.80
N CYS A 163 -0.91 9.02 14.22
CA CYS A 163 -0.62 7.83 15.02
C CYS A 163 0.77 7.88 15.67
N ARG A 164 1.70 8.65 15.11
CA ARG A 164 3.05 8.88 15.66
C ARG A 164 3.06 9.76 16.91
N ASN A 165 2.15 10.73 16.99
CA ASN A 165 2.19 11.80 18.01
C ASN A 165 1.52 11.40 19.33
N ARG A 166 1.18 10.13 19.51
CA ARG A 166 0.53 9.60 20.72
C ARG A 166 1.45 8.68 21.55
N GLU A 167 2.76 8.74 21.27
CA GLU A 167 3.83 8.08 22.07
C GLU A 167 4.37 9.02 23.15
#